data_73beb3581292732f9dc420d16f6d1455
#
_entry.id   73beb3581292732f9dc420d16f6d1455
#
_cell.length_a   1.000
_cell.length_b   1.000
_cell.length_c   1.000
_cell.angle_alpha   90.00
_cell.angle_beta   90.00
_cell.angle_gamma   90.00
#
_symmetry.space_group_name_H-M   'P 1'
#
loop_
_entity.id
_entity.type
_entity.pdbx_description
1 polymer ?
#
loop_
_entity_poly.entity_id
_entity_poly.type
_entity_poly.pdbx_seq_one_letter_code
_entity_poly.pdbx_strand_id
1 'polypeptide(L)'
;MPDDSQDLISGGHLVAKALKAEGVDVIYTLCGGHIIDIYDGCVDEGIDVIDVRHEQVAAHAADGYARITGKPGCAVVTAGPGTTDAVTGVANAFRAESPMLLIGGQGAHNQHKMGSLQDLPHVDMMAPITKFAATVPDTARAADMVSMAFRECFHGAPGPSFLEIPRDVLDAKVPVDKARVPRAGQYRASTRNAGDPESVQKLADLLVQAEKPAILLGSQVWTTRATGAATELVRTLNVPAYMNGAGRGTLPPGDPHHFQLSRRYAFAGADLIVIVGTPFDFRMGYGKRLSPDATVVQIDLDYRTVGKNRDIDLGIVGDAGLVLAAVTQAASGRINGGAGKRKEWLDELRAAEQVAIEKRLPNLRSDTSPIHPYRLVSEINDFLTEDSIYIGDGGDIVTFSGQVVQPKSPGHWMDPGPLGTLGVGVPFVMAAKQARPDKEVVALFGDGAFSLTGWDFETLVRFDLPFVGIVGNNSSMNQIRYGQKAKYGEERERVGNTLGDVPYDQFARMLGGHGEEVRDPADIGPALRRARESGKPSLINVWVDPDAYAPGTMNQTMYK
;
A
#
# COMPACT_ATOMS: atom_id res chain seq x y z
N MET A 1 31.86 -5.98 -50.68
CA MET A 1 30.54 -6.37 -50.14
C MET A 1 30.34 -5.59 -48.86
N PRO A 2 29.24 -4.86 -48.65
CA PRO A 2 29.01 -4.28 -47.36
C PRO A 2 28.85 -5.43 -46.35
N ASP A 3 29.44 -5.27 -45.21
CA ASP A 3 29.31 -6.18 -44.07
C ASP A 3 27.87 -6.11 -43.60
N ASP A 4 27.05 -7.08 -43.99
CA ASP A 4 25.62 -7.20 -43.63
C ASP A 4 25.46 -7.87 -42.26
N SER A 5 26.37 -7.62 -41.31
CA SER A 5 26.13 -8.00 -39.92
C SER A 5 25.09 -7.03 -39.34
N GLN A 6 23.79 -7.30 -39.58
CA GLN A 6 22.73 -6.61 -38.86
C GLN A 6 22.88 -6.89 -37.37
N ASP A 7 22.96 -5.84 -36.56
CA ASP A 7 22.91 -5.96 -35.10
C ASP A 7 21.58 -6.60 -34.70
N LEU A 8 21.66 -7.77 -34.04
CA LEU A 8 20.51 -8.55 -33.59
C LEU A 8 20.31 -8.35 -32.09
N ILE A 9 19.06 -8.26 -31.66
CA ILE A 9 18.68 -8.15 -30.25
C ILE A 9 17.64 -9.22 -29.90
N SER A 10 17.78 -9.86 -28.73
CA SER A 10 16.81 -10.85 -28.25
C SER A 10 15.57 -10.19 -27.64
N GLY A 11 14.48 -10.97 -27.54
CA GLY A 11 13.25 -10.53 -26.90
C GLY A 11 13.46 -10.17 -25.43
N GLY A 12 14.28 -10.95 -24.70
CA GLY A 12 14.62 -10.65 -23.30
C GLY A 12 15.28 -9.29 -23.12
N HIS A 13 16.27 -8.95 -23.98
CA HIS A 13 16.90 -7.63 -23.98
C HIS A 13 15.94 -6.51 -24.41
N LEU A 14 15.02 -6.76 -25.33
CA LEU A 14 13.97 -5.78 -25.70
C LEU A 14 13.04 -5.50 -24.53
N VAL A 15 12.66 -6.51 -23.77
CA VAL A 15 11.87 -6.35 -22.55
C VAL A 15 12.64 -5.49 -21.55
N ALA A 16 13.88 -5.80 -21.25
CA ALA A 16 14.72 -5.05 -20.29
C ALA A 16 14.91 -3.58 -20.72
N LYS A 17 15.18 -3.32 -22.02
CA LYS A 17 15.25 -1.95 -22.55
C LYS A 17 13.95 -1.17 -22.37
N ALA A 18 12.82 -1.81 -22.57
CA ALA A 18 11.53 -1.17 -22.37
C ALA A 18 11.26 -0.92 -20.88
N LEU A 19 11.58 -1.87 -19.99
CA LEU A 19 11.49 -1.68 -18.54
C LEU A 19 12.31 -0.47 -18.09
N LYS A 20 13.57 -0.38 -18.55
CA LYS A 20 14.45 0.76 -18.23
C LYS A 20 13.91 2.08 -18.78
N ALA A 21 13.43 2.08 -20.02
CA ALA A 21 12.82 3.27 -20.65
C ALA A 21 11.56 3.75 -19.90
N GLU A 22 10.81 2.86 -19.27
CA GLU A 22 9.63 3.18 -18.46
C GLU A 22 9.98 3.58 -17.00
N GLY A 23 11.26 3.52 -16.62
CA GLY A 23 11.76 3.94 -15.31
C GLY A 23 11.75 2.85 -14.25
N VAL A 24 11.79 1.58 -14.67
CA VAL A 24 11.99 0.44 -13.77
C VAL A 24 13.46 0.37 -13.39
N ASP A 25 13.75 0.49 -12.10
CA ASP A 25 15.11 0.40 -11.55
C ASP A 25 15.37 -0.98 -10.92
N VAL A 26 14.32 -1.73 -10.57
CA VAL A 26 14.40 -3.04 -9.92
C VAL A 26 13.25 -3.94 -10.39
N ILE A 27 13.56 -5.22 -10.58
CA ILE A 27 12.55 -6.28 -10.74
C ILE A 27 12.61 -7.22 -9.55
N TYR A 28 11.43 -7.69 -9.09
CA TYR A 28 11.30 -8.73 -8.09
C TYR A 28 10.90 -10.03 -8.77
N THR A 29 11.53 -11.15 -8.39
CA THR A 29 11.38 -12.37 -9.17
C THR A 29 11.62 -13.63 -8.34
N LEU A 30 11.07 -14.75 -8.81
CA LEU A 30 11.58 -16.08 -8.51
C LEU A 30 11.98 -16.75 -9.83
N CYS A 31 13.19 -17.31 -9.85
CA CYS A 31 13.78 -17.82 -11.09
C CYS A 31 12.99 -18.98 -11.72
N GLY A 32 12.98 -19.01 -13.05
CA GLY A 32 12.41 -20.10 -13.82
C GLY A 32 12.86 -20.07 -15.27
N GLY A 33 12.86 -21.23 -15.91
CA GLY A 33 13.43 -21.41 -17.26
C GLY A 33 12.75 -20.62 -18.38
N HIS A 34 11.55 -20.10 -18.15
CA HIS A 34 10.81 -19.33 -19.16
C HIS A 34 11.17 -17.85 -19.23
N ILE A 35 11.96 -17.32 -18.28
CA ILE A 35 12.19 -15.88 -18.10
C ILE A 35 13.67 -15.47 -17.96
N ILE A 36 14.60 -16.41 -18.08
CA ILE A 36 16.04 -16.17 -17.86
C ILE A 36 16.61 -15.10 -18.79
N ASP A 37 16.12 -14.99 -20.02
CA ASP A 37 16.60 -14.01 -21.01
C ASP A 37 16.27 -12.56 -20.59
N ILE A 38 15.24 -12.38 -19.76
CA ILE A 38 14.93 -11.05 -19.19
C ILE A 38 16.01 -10.66 -18.19
N TYR A 39 16.54 -11.59 -17.40
CA TYR A 39 17.61 -11.29 -16.44
C TYR A 39 18.90 -10.84 -17.12
N ASP A 40 19.28 -11.54 -18.21
CA ASP A 40 20.44 -11.17 -19.01
C ASP A 40 20.32 -9.72 -19.52
N GLY A 41 19.17 -9.38 -20.08
CA GLY A 41 18.88 -8.01 -20.48
C GLY A 41 18.85 -7.00 -19.32
N CYS A 42 18.39 -7.39 -18.12
CA CYS A 42 18.40 -6.51 -16.93
C CYS A 42 19.82 -6.16 -16.49
N VAL A 43 20.77 -7.11 -16.59
CA VAL A 43 22.19 -6.86 -16.29
C VAL A 43 22.75 -5.79 -17.22
N ASP A 44 22.48 -5.89 -18.54
CA ASP A 44 22.95 -4.92 -19.53
C ASP A 44 22.35 -3.52 -19.33
N GLU A 45 21.09 -3.43 -18.89
CA GLU A 45 20.39 -2.15 -18.67
C GLU A 45 20.58 -1.59 -17.24
N GLY A 46 21.34 -2.27 -16.37
CA GLY A 46 21.55 -1.85 -14.99
C GLY A 46 20.23 -1.78 -14.20
N ILE A 47 19.39 -2.81 -14.35
CA ILE A 47 18.18 -3.03 -13.54
C ILE A 47 18.51 -4.06 -12.48
N ASP A 48 18.27 -3.73 -11.21
CA ASP A 48 18.49 -4.64 -10.10
C ASP A 48 17.53 -5.83 -10.17
N VAL A 49 18.05 -7.03 -9.86
CA VAL A 49 17.26 -8.25 -9.83
C VAL A 49 17.23 -8.78 -8.40
N ILE A 50 16.07 -8.71 -7.75
CA ILE A 50 15.86 -9.22 -6.39
C ILE A 50 15.10 -10.53 -6.46
N ASP A 51 15.79 -11.63 -6.24
CA ASP A 51 15.19 -12.96 -6.21
C ASP A 51 14.68 -13.30 -4.81
N VAL A 52 13.39 -13.64 -4.75
CA VAL A 52 12.64 -13.97 -3.54
C VAL A 52 12.48 -15.50 -3.39
N ARG A 53 11.74 -15.93 -2.36
CA ARG A 53 11.48 -17.35 -2.08
C ARG A 53 10.07 -17.79 -2.45
N HIS A 54 9.20 -16.84 -2.80
CA HIS A 54 7.83 -17.10 -3.24
C HIS A 54 7.34 -15.98 -4.16
N GLU A 55 6.65 -16.28 -5.23
CA GLU A 55 6.19 -15.29 -6.23
C GLU A 55 5.17 -14.30 -5.68
N GLN A 56 4.40 -14.70 -4.68
CA GLN A 56 3.56 -13.76 -3.93
C GLN A 56 4.38 -12.61 -3.36
N VAL A 57 5.59 -12.90 -2.84
CA VAL A 57 6.50 -11.88 -2.31
C VAL A 57 7.00 -10.97 -3.42
N ALA A 58 7.37 -11.51 -4.59
CA ALA A 58 7.76 -10.69 -5.75
C ALA A 58 6.66 -9.71 -6.14
N ALA A 59 5.42 -10.18 -6.26
CA ALA A 59 4.28 -9.35 -6.63
C ALA A 59 3.95 -8.29 -5.56
N HIS A 60 3.98 -8.64 -4.27
CA HIS A 60 3.79 -7.68 -3.19
C HIS A 60 4.94 -6.66 -3.10
N ALA A 61 6.18 -7.06 -3.34
CA ALA A 61 7.31 -6.12 -3.35
C ALA A 61 7.19 -5.11 -4.50
N ALA A 62 6.78 -5.55 -5.68
CA ALA A 62 6.48 -4.67 -6.81
C ALA A 62 5.33 -3.70 -6.49
N ASP A 63 4.25 -4.18 -5.86
CA ASP A 63 3.15 -3.33 -5.36
C ASP A 63 3.67 -2.30 -4.34
N GLY A 64 4.45 -2.74 -3.34
CA GLY A 64 5.05 -1.87 -2.33
C GLY A 64 5.96 -0.79 -2.92
N TYR A 65 6.80 -1.17 -3.89
CA TYR A 65 7.68 -0.23 -4.59
C TYR A 65 6.88 0.86 -5.34
N ALA A 66 5.82 0.46 -6.04
CA ALA A 66 4.96 1.41 -6.73
C ALA A 66 4.25 2.36 -5.75
N ARG A 67 3.74 1.86 -4.62
CA ARG A 67 3.08 2.69 -3.60
C ARG A 67 4.02 3.74 -3.00
N ILE A 68 5.24 3.37 -2.66
CA ILE A 68 6.17 4.28 -1.99
C ILE A 68 6.81 5.28 -2.94
N THR A 69 7.10 4.87 -4.18
CA THR A 69 7.80 5.71 -5.16
C THR A 69 6.86 6.48 -6.08
N GLY A 70 5.69 5.92 -6.41
CA GLY A 70 4.85 6.35 -7.52
C GLY A 70 5.44 6.02 -8.90
N LYS A 71 6.57 5.31 -8.94
CA LYS A 71 7.16 4.74 -10.15
C LYS A 71 6.51 3.38 -10.48
N PRO A 72 6.72 2.83 -11.69
CA PRO A 72 6.27 1.49 -11.98
C PRO A 72 6.89 0.45 -11.05
N GLY A 73 6.07 -0.41 -10.45
CA GLY A 73 6.54 -1.65 -9.83
C GLY A 73 6.62 -2.75 -10.88
N CYS A 74 7.60 -3.64 -10.79
CA CYS A 74 7.73 -4.74 -11.73
C CYS A 74 8.07 -6.06 -11.03
N ALA A 75 7.27 -7.10 -11.32
CA ALA A 75 7.59 -8.47 -10.94
C ALA A 75 7.67 -9.36 -12.19
N VAL A 76 8.63 -10.28 -12.20
CA VAL A 76 8.85 -11.21 -13.31
C VAL A 76 8.86 -12.63 -12.75
N VAL A 77 7.95 -13.48 -13.22
CA VAL A 77 7.74 -14.83 -12.70
C VAL A 77 7.64 -15.86 -13.81
N THR A 78 7.95 -17.11 -13.51
CA THR A 78 7.87 -18.18 -14.51
C THR A 78 6.41 -18.52 -14.85
N ALA A 79 6.22 -19.38 -15.84
CA ALA A 79 4.92 -19.89 -16.25
C ALA A 79 4.25 -20.74 -15.14
N GLY A 80 2.98 -21.04 -15.31
CA GLY A 80 2.22 -21.93 -14.43
C GLY A 80 2.21 -21.50 -12.98
N PRO A 81 2.84 -22.27 -12.05
CA PRO A 81 2.84 -21.95 -10.64
C PRO A 81 3.41 -20.56 -10.34
N GLY A 82 4.45 -20.12 -11.07
CA GLY A 82 5.00 -18.78 -10.86
C GLY A 82 3.97 -17.67 -11.04
N THR A 83 3.18 -17.75 -12.11
CA THR A 83 2.09 -16.79 -12.35
C THR A 83 0.94 -16.98 -11.35
N THR A 84 0.55 -18.22 -11.02
CA THR A 84 -0.57 -18.46 -10.09
C THR A 84 -0.26 -18.05 -8.67
N ASP A 85 0.97 -18.26 -8.20
CA ASP A 85 1.41 -17.84 -6.85
C ASP A 85 1.47 -16.31 -6.70
N ALA A 86 1.64 -15.57 -7.81
CA ALA A 86 1.64 -14.10 -7.82
C ALA A 86 0.23 -13.47 -7.78
N VAL A 87 -0.85 -14.24 -8.00
CA VAL A 87 -2.25 -13.74 -8.13
C VAL A 87 -2.65 -12.85 -6.95
N THR A 88 -2.36 -13.25 -5.72
CA THR A 88 -2.73 -12.47 -4.52
C THR A 88 -2.07 -11.10 -4.51
N GLY A 89 -0.79 -11.01 -4.88
CA GLY A 89 -0.07 -9.73 -4.95
C GLY A 89 -0.64 -8.79 -6.00
N VAL A 90 -0.97 -9.32 -7.19
CA VAL A 90 -1.63 -8.54 -8.26
C VAL A 90 -3.02 -8.07 -7.83
N ALA A 91 -3.82 -8.94 -7.19
CA ALA A 91 -5.14 -8.56 -6.68
C ALA A 91 -5.04 -7.47 -5.59
N ASN A 92 -3.98 -7.51 -4.76
CA ASN A 92 -3.73 -6.45 -3.77
C ASN A 92 -3.40 -5.11 -4.45
N ALA A 93 -2.51 -5.12 -5.44
CA ALA A 93 -2.20 -3.93 -6.25
C ALA A 93 -3.43 -3.36 -6.97
N PHE A 94 -4.30 -4.25 -7.50
CA PHE A 94 -5.55 -3.84 -8.15
C PHE A 94 -6.50 -3.10 -7.19
N ARG A 95 -6.67 -3.64 -5.97
CA ARG A 95 -7.51 -3.01 -4.95
C ARG A 95 -6.90 -1.74 -4.35
N ALA A 96 -5.58 -1.62 -4.38
CA ALA A 96 -4.84 -0.47 -3.85
C ALA A 96 -4.58 0.62 -4.90
N GLU A 97 -5.02 0.43 -6.14
CA GLU A 97 -4.76 1.35 -7.27
C GLU A 97 -3.24 1.58 -7.46
N SER A 98 -2.48 0.50 -7.45
CA SER A 98 -1.02 0.53 -7.50
C SER A 98 -0.52 0.18 -8.91
N PRO A 99 0.28 1.05 -9.56
CA PRO A 99 0.74 0.83 -10.93
C PRO A 99 1.90 -0.18 -10.95
N MET A 100 1.60 -1.45 -11.16
CA MET A 100 2.61 -2.49 -11.30
C MET A 100 2.40 -3.32 -12.58
N LEU A 101 3.50 -3.86 -13.12
CA LEU A 101 3.50 -4.84 -14.17
C LEU A 101 3.93 -6.19 -13.60
N LEU A 102 3.10 -7.21 -13.80
CA LEU A 102 3.52 -8.60 -13.68
C LEU A 102 3.84 -9.15 -15.07
N ILE A 103 5.04 -9.65 -15.26
CA ILE A 103 5.43 -10.43 -16.45
C ILE A 103 5.45 -11.89 -16.04
N GLY A 104 4.65 -12.70 -16.72
CA GLY A 104 4.63 -14.16 -16.60
C GLY A 104 5.24 -14.83 -17.83
N GLY A 105 6.07 -15.84 -17.62
CA GLY A 105 6.54 -16.70 -18.71
C GLY A 105 5.43 -17.58 -19.26
N GLN A 106 5.65 -18.17 -20.46
CA GLN A 106 4.77 -19.17 -21.07
C GLN A 106 5.59 -20.13 -21.92
N GLY A 107 5.07 -21.33 -22.18
CA GLY A 107 5.59 -22.25 -23.20
C GLY A 107 5.65 -21.60 -24.58
N ALA A 108 6.50 -22.12 -25.48
CA ALA A 108 6.61 -21.58 -26.82
C ALA A 108 5.29 -21.64 -27.59
N HIS A 109 5.06 -20.70 -28.52
CA HIS A 109 3.82 -20.62 -29.30
C HIS A 109 3.44 -21.94 -30.00
N ASN A 110 4.42 -22.64 -30.55
CA ASN A 110 4.20 -23.92 -31.22
C ASN A 110 3.82 -25.06 -30.27
N GLN A 111 3.91 -24.84 -28.95
CA GLN A 111 3.53 -25.79 -27.89
C GLN A 111 2.21 -25.40 -27.21
N HIS A 112 1.56 -24.32 -27.65
CA HIS A 112 0.33 -23.82 -27.02
C HIS A 112 -0.78 -24.90 -27.04
N LYS A 113 -1.38 -25.16 -25.88
CA LYS A 113 -2.39 -26.22 -25.64
C LYS A 113 -1.91 -27.65 -25.90
N MET A 114 -0.61 -27.88 -25.95
CA MET A 114 -0.04 -29.23 -26.08
C MET A 114 0.30 -29.86 -24.71
N GLY A 115 0.08 -29.13 -23.60
CA GLY A 115 0.47 -29.57 -22.27
C GLY A 115 1.98 -29.44 -22.05
N SER A 116 2.59 -28.38 -22.54
CA SER A 116 3.98 -28.03 -22.25
C SER A 116 4.17 -27.77 -20.77
N LEU A 117 5.43 -27.80 -20.29
CA LEU A 117 5.71 -27.54 -18.87
C LEU A 117 5.09 -26.20 -18.46
N GLN A 118 4.28 -26.23 -17.39
CA GLN A 118 3.69 -25.04 -16.79
C GLN A 118 2.69 -24.27 -17.69
N ASP A 119 2.14 -24.92 -18.72
CA ASP A 119 1.14 -24.32 -19.62
C ASP A 119 -0.22 -24.13 -18.90
N LEU A 120 -0.65 -22.90 -18.75
CA LEU A 120 -1.95 -22.49 -18.18
C LEU A 120 -2.50 -21.26 -18.93
N PRO A 121 -3.81 -21.00 -18.89
CA PRO A 121 -4.42 -19.81 -19.50
C PRO A 121 -4.22 -18.58 -18.60
N HIS A 122 -2.98 -18.11 -18.43
CA HIS A 122 -2.63 -17.05 -17.47
C HIS A 122 -3.34 -15.73 -17.76
N VAL A 123 -3.50 -15.35 -19.04
CA VAL A 123 -4.20 -14.12 -19.42
C VAL A 123 -5.64 -14.14 -18.93
N ASP A 124 -6.36 -15.27 -19.10
CA ASP A 124 -7.73 -15.40 -18.63
C ASP A 124 -7.83 -15.35 -17.10
N MET A 125 -6.81 -15.87 -16.41
CA MET A 125 -6.74 -15.83 -14.93
C MET A 125 -6.45 -14.44 -14.39
N MET A 126 -5.62 -13.66 -15.09
CA MET A 126 -5.19 -12.33 -14.64
C MET A 126 -6.12 -11.20 -15.08
N ALA A 127 -6.87 -11.37 -16.17
CA ALA A 127 -7.75 -10.33 -16.72
C ALA A 127 -8.72 -9.70 -15.68
N PRO A 128 -9.38 -10.45 -14.77
CA PRO A 128 -10.32 -9.86 -13.82
C PRO A 128 -9.69 -8.99 -12.74
N ILE A 129 -8.38 -9.12 -12.49
CA ILE A 129 -7.63 -8.44 -11.42
C ILE A 129 -6.55 -7.50 -11.96
N THR A 130 -6.61 -7.17 -13.26
CA THR A 130 -5.69 -6.25 -13.92
C THR A 130 -6.46 -5.24 -14.76
N LYS A 131 -5.80 -4.15 -15.13
CA LYS A 131 -6.36 -3.18 -16.10
C LYS A 131 -6.10 -3.60 -17.55
N PHE A 132 -5.06 -4.41 -17.74
CA PHE A 132 -4.66 -4.93 -19.03
C PHE A 132 -3.99 -6.28 -18.84
N ALA A 133 -4.36 -7.26 -19.65
CA ALA A 133 -3.75 -8.59 -19.68
C ALA A 133 -3.64 -9.06 -21.14
N ALA A 134 -2.43 -9.43 -21.57
CA ALA A 134 -2.20 -9.86 -22.94
C ALA A 134 -0.98 -10.78 -23.08
N THR A 135 -0.97 -11.60 -24.13
CA THR A 135 0.20 -12.35 -24.57
C THR A 135 0.99 -11.54 -25.59
N VAL A 136 2.30 -11.49 -25.49
CA VAL A 136 3.20 -10.87 -26.48
C VAL A 136 3.26 -11.74 -27.73
N PRO A 137 2.86 -11.23 -28.92
CA PRO A 137 2.66 -12.07 -30.10
C PRO A 137 3.96 -12.44 -30.83
N ASP A 138 4.98 -11.58 -30.74
CA ASP A 138 6.27 -11.79 -31.41
C ASP A 138 7.38 -10.94 -30.78
N THR A 139 8.63 -11.29 -31.07
CA THR A 139 9.83 -10.67 -30.49
C THR A 139 9.94 -9.17 -30.82
N ALA A 140 9.62 -8.75 -32.04
CA ALA A 140 9.72 -7.34 -32.43
C ALA A 140 8.73 -6.43 -31.66
N ARG A 141 7.64 -7.03 -31.14
CA ARG A 141 6.61 -6.35 -30.35
C ARG A 141 6.88 -6.35 -28.85
N ALA A 142 7.90 -7.06 -28.36
CA ALA A 142 8.13 -7.24 -26.92
C ALA A 142 8.26 -5.89 -26.17
N ALA A 143 9.12 -5.00 -26.63
CA ALA A 143 9.31 -3.69 -26.01
C ALA A 143 8.08 -2.77 -26.10
N ASP A 144 7.38 -2.79 -27.23
CA ASP A 144 6.16 -2.03 -27.46
C ASP A 144 5.03 -2.47 -26.51
N MET A 145 4.87 -3.78 -26.31
CA MET A 145 3.87 -4.35 -25.41
C MET A 145 4.15 -4.03 -23.93
N VAL A 146 5.42 -4.01 -23.51
CA VAL A 146 5.80 -3.57 -22.16
C VAL A 146 5.38 -2.12 -21.93
N SER A 147 5.70 -1.20 -22.85
CA SER A 147 5.28 0.19 -22.74
C SER A 147 3.76 0.37 -22.80
N MET A 148 3.06 -0.47 -23.58
CA MET A 148 1.60 -0.50 -23.60
C MET A 148 1.03 -0.91 -22.25
N ALA A 149 1.57 -1.95 -21.64
CA ALA A 149 1.14 -2.40 -20.32
C ALA A 149 1.32 -1.31 -19.24
N PHE A 150 2.44 -0.59 -19.24
CA PHE A 150 2.63 0.54 -18.33
C PHE A 150 1.71 1.71 -18.63
N ARG A 151 1.41 2.01 -19.90
CA ARG A 151 0.39 3.01 -20.22
C ARG A 151 -0.93 2.69 -19.56
N GLU A 152 -1.37 1.44 -19.61
CA GLU A 152 -2.62 1.00 -18.98
C GLU A 152 -2.53 1.01 -17.44
N CYS A 153 -1.35 0.71 -16.84
CA CYS A 153 -1.14 0.84 -15.40
C CYS A 153 -1.44 2.26 -14.89
N PHE A 154 -1.09 3.28 -15.65
CA PHE A 154 -1.17 4.68 -15.21
C PHE A 154 -2.41 5.44 -15.73
N HIS A 155 -3.20 4.86 -16.63
CA HIS A 155 -4.37 5.53 -17.19
C HIS A 155 -5.49 5.66 -16.15
N GLY A 156 -5.99 6.88 -15.91
CA GLY A 156 -7.04 7.15 -14.90
C GLY A 156 -6.58 6.78 -13.48
N ALA A 157 -7.42 6.09 -12.70
CA ALA A 157 -6.96 5.49 -11.46
C ALA A 157 -5.92 4.41 -11.78
N PRO A 158 -4.73 4.45 -11.15
CA PRO A 158 -3.68 3.47 -11.42
C PRO A 158 -4.10 2.04 -11.07
N GLY A 159 -3.35 1.06 -11.58
CA GLY A 159 -3.58 -0.35 -11.25
C GLY A 159 -2.64 -1.27 -12.00
N PRO A 160 -2.64 -2.58 -11.70
CA PRO A 160 -1.73 -3.54 -12.30
C PRO A 160 -2.10 -3.89 -13.73
N SER A 161 -1.07 -4.28 -14.49
CA SER A 161 -1.17 -4.94 -15.79
C SER A 161 -0.43 -6.26 -15.77
N PHE A 162 -0.78 -7.15 -16.69
CA PHE A 162 -0.16 -8.45 -16.87
C PHE A 162 0.29 -8.65 -18.31
N LEU A 163 1.51 -9.13 -18.49
CA LEU A 163 2.01 -9.62 -19.79
C LEU A 163 2.47 -11.06 -19.67
N GLU A 164 1.90 -11.91 -20.49
CA GLU A 164 2.40 -13.24 -20.74
C GLU A 164 3.40 -13.19 -21.90
N ILE A 165 4.62 -13.70 -21.69
CA ILE A 165 5.64 -13.70 -22.73
C ILE A 165 6.08 -15.14 -23.01
N PRO A 166 5.73 -15.69 -24.20
CA PRO A 166 6.17 -17.01 -24.60
C PRO A 166 7.70 -17.10 -24.73
N ARG A 167 8.26 -18.28 -24.39
CA ARG A 167 9.70 -18.51 -24.38
C ARG A 167 10.36 -18.23 -25.73
N ASP A 168 9.76 -18.67 -26.81
CA ASP A 168 10.27 -18.44 -28.18
C ASP A 168 10.31 -16.96 -28.56
N VAL A 169 9.45 -16.12 -27.96
CA VAL A 169 9.50 -14.66 -28.10
C VAL A 169 10.71 -14.07 -27.39
N LEU A 170 11.07 -14.60 -26.21
CA LEU A 170 12.22 -14.12 -25.43
C LEU A 170 13.56 -14.57 -26.03
N ASP A 171 13.64 -15.83 -26.48
CA ASP A 171 14.85 -16.44 -27.04
C ASP A 171 15.17 -15.89 -28.45
N ALA A 172 14.18 -15.60 -29.26
CA ALA A 172 14.37 -15.21 -30.66
C ALA A 172 15.08 -13.85 -30.77
N LYS A 173 15.88 -13.70 -31.84
CA LYS A 173 16.59 -12.46 -32.14
C LYS A 173 16.03 -11.82 -33.40
N VAL A 174 15.87 -10.50 -33.34
CA VAL A 174 15.42 -9.68 -34.47
C VAL A 174 16.42 -8.58 -34.77
N PRO A 175 16.48 -8.04 -35.99
CA PRO A 175 17.26 -6.85 -36.29
C PRO A 175 16.81 -5.66 -35.44
N VAL A 176 17.76 -4.91 -34.89
CA VAL A 176 17.50 -3.78 -33.98
C VAL A 176 16.62 -2.72 -34.66
N ASP A 177 16.79 -2.49 -35.95
CA ASP A 177 16.00 -1.55 -36.74
C ASP A 177 14.52 -1.94 -36.93
N LYS A 178 14.19 -3.24 -36.73
CA LYS A 178 12.82 -3.77 -36.78
C LYS A 178 12.13 -3.80 -35.43
N ALA A 179 12.87 -3.60 -34.34
CA ALA A 179 12.34 -3.62 -32.99
C ALA A 179 12.21 -2.18 -32.47
N ARG A 180 10.98 -1.73 -32.24
CA ARG A 180 10.74 -0.42 -31.67
C ARG A 180 10.79 -0.48 -30.15
N VAL A 181 11.75 0.22 -29.55
CA VAL A 181 11.73 0.56 -28.13
C VAL A 181 11.10 1.96 -27.97
N PRO A 182 9.94 2.11 -27.34
CA PRO A 182 9.32 3.41 -27.10
C PRO A 182 10.21 4.32 -26.24
N ARG A 183 10.18 5.61 -26.50
CA ARG A 183 10.93 6.57 -25.69
C ARG A 183 10.23 6.79 -24.36
N ALA A 184 11.01 6.92 -23.28
CA ALA A 184 10.53 7.18 -21.94
C ALA A 184 9.52 8.34 -21.91
N GLY A 185 8.35 8.11 -21.31
CA GLY A 185 7.31 9.11 -21.14
C GLY A 185 6.57 9.54 -22.41
N GLN A 186 6.95 9.06 -23.61
CA GLN A 186 6.29 9.45 -24.86
C GLN A 186 5.20 8.48 -25.31
N TYR A 187 5.12 7.32 -24.71
CA TYR A 187 4.12 6.29 -25.05
C TYR A 187 2.82 6.44 -24.26
N ARG A 188 2.79 7.33 -23.28
CA ARG A 188 1.62 7.65 -22.46
C ARG A 188 1.50 9.15 -22.21
N ALA A 189 0.26 9.64 -22.05
CA ALA A 189 0.03 11.02 -21.64
C ALA A 189 0.47 11.23 -20.19
N SER A 190 1.10 12.37 -19.92
CA SER A 190 1.46 12.82 -18.57
C SER A 190 0.47 13.86 -18.01
N THR A 191 -0.56 14.20 -18.79
CA THR A 191 -1.59 15.17 -18.38
C THR A 191 -2.51 14.60 -17.32
N ARG A 192 -2.87 15.45 -16.34
CA ARG A 192 -3.77 15.12 -15.25
C ARG A 192 -5.12 15.81 -15.43
N ASN A 193 -6.21 15.19 -14.98
CA ASN A 193 -7.54 15.79 -15.00
C ASN A 193 -7.70 16.77 -13.83
N ALA A 194 -7.99 18.03 -14.10
CA ALA A 194 -8.17 19.07 -13.09
C ALA A 194 -9.59 19.08 -12.45
N GLY A 195 -10.46 18.18 -12.86
CA GLY A 195 -11.86 18.21 -12.49
C GLY A 195 -12.66 19.22 -13.32
N ASP A 196 -13.98 19.15 -13.20
CA ASP A 196 -14.89 20.10 -13.83
C ASP A 196 -14.84 21.46 -13.12
N PRO A 197 -14.58 22.59 -13.82
CA PRO A 197 -14.43 23.89 -13.20
C PRO A 197 -15.66 24.39 -12.42
N GLU A 198 -16.88 24.06 -12.88
CA GLU A 198 -18.12 24.43 -12.17
C GLU A 198 -18.24 23.66 -10.85
N SER A 199 -17.90 22.38 -10.87
CA SER A 199 -17.88 21.53 -9.67
C SER A 199 -16.81 21.98 -8.68
N VAL A 200 -15.63 22.37 -9.15
CA VAL A 200 -14.55 22.96 -8.32
C VAL A 200 -15.03 24.26 -7.66
N GLN A 201 -15.67 25.15 -8.42
CA GLN A 201 -16.21 26.39 -7.88
C GLN A 201 -17.32 26.12 -6.84
N LYS A 202 -18.22 25.17 -7.12
CA LYS A 202 -19.27 24.75 -6.17
C LYS A 202 -18.68 24.23 -4.86
N LEU A 203 -17.62 23.41 -4.92
CA LEU A 203 -16.94 22.94 -3.70
C LEU A 203 -16.30 24.11 -2.93
N ALA A 204 -15.67 25.07 -3.62
CA ALA A 204 -15.15 26.26 -2.98
C ALA A 204 -16.23 27.07 -2.25
N ASP A 205 -17.40 27.23 -2.87
CA ASP A 205 -18.54 27.94 -2.28
C ASP A 205 -19.10 27.18 -1.05
N LEU A 206 -19.24 25.87 -1.13
CA LEU A 206 -19.64 25.02 -0.01
C LEU A 206 -18.65 25.14 1.16
N LEU A 207 -17.34 25.09 0.87
CA LEU A 207 -16.30 25.26 1.90
C LEU A 207 -16.31 26.65 2.51
N VAL A 208 -16.63 27.71 1.77
CA VAL A 208 -16.77 29.07 2.31
C VAL A 208 -17.96 29.19 3.26
N GLN A 209 -19.08 28.53 2.94
CA GLN A 209 -20.34 28.62 3.69
C GLN A 209 -20.37 27.71 4.92
N ALA A 210 -19.68 26.56 4.90
CA ALA A 210 -19.74 25.58 5.97
C ALA A 210 -19.25 26.15 7.31
N GLU A 211 -19.98 25.86 8.37
CA GLU A 211 -19.65 26.23 9.76
C GLU A 211 -18.88 25.12 10.48
N LYS A 212 -19.24 23.86 10.18
CA LYS A 212 -18.66 22.63 10.76
C LYS A 212 -18.11 21.69 9.67
N PRO A 213 -17.20 22.15 8.81
CA PRO A 213 -16.64 21.27 7.78
C PRO A 213 -15.76 20.19 8.39
N ALA A 214 -15.62 19.05 7.67
CA ALA A 214 -14.62 18.02 7.94
C ALA A 214 -14.08 17.45 6.64
N ILE A 215 -12.77 17.15 6.57
CA ILE A 215 -12.14 16.54 5.40
C ILE A 215 -11.48 15.22 5.77
N LEU A 216 -11.66 14.20 4.91
CA LEU A 216 -10.92 12.95 4.97
C LEU A 216 -9.95 12.86 3.80
N LEU A 217 -8.67 12.78 4.10
CA LEU A 217 -7.58 12.64 3.15
C LEU A 217 -7.21 11.15 3.02
N GLY A 218 -7.55 10.56 1.89
CA GLY A 218 -7.33 9.14 1.59
C GLY A 218 -6.06 8.85 0.81
N SER A 219 -5.92 7.61 0.35
CA SER A 219 -4.69 7.13 -0.29
C SER A 219 -4.31 7.89 -1.56
N GLN A 220 -5.29 8.38 -2.34
CA GLN A 220 -5.00 9.13 -3.55
C GLN A 220 -4.32 10.49 -3.27
N VAL A 221 -4.40 11.04 -2.05
CA VAL A 221 -3.63 12.24 -1.69
C VAL A 221 -2.12 11.98 -1.77
N TRP A 222 -1.68 10.78 -1.40
CA TRP A 222 -0.29 10.37 -1.58
C TRP A 222 0.01 9.95 -3.02
N THR A 223 -0.82 9.11 -3.63
CA THR A 223 -0.54 8.55 -4.96
C THR A 223 -0.54 9.61 -6.06
N THR A 224 -1.33 10.69 -5.92
CA THR A 224 -1.32 11.85 -6.82
C THR A 224 -0.33 12.95 -6.39
N ARG A 225 0.44 12.73 -5.31
CA ARG A 225 1.36 13.76 -4.76
C ARG A 225 0.66 15.05 -4.34
N ALA A 226 -0.56 14.95 -3.86
CA ALA A 226 -1.41 16.07 -3.46
C ALA A 226 -1.19 16.56 -2.03
N THR A 227 -0.24 16.01 -1.28
CA THR A 227 -0.04 16.30 0.16
C THR A 227 0.18 17.79 0.43
N GLY A 228 0.95 18.49 -0.42
CA GLY A 228 1.14 19.94 -0.30
C GLY A 228 -0.16 20.71 -0.51
N ALA A 229 -0.90 20.44 -1.57
CA ALA A 229 -2.18 21.09 -1.86
C ALA A 229 -3.24 20.80 -0.78
N ALA A 230 -3.27 19.57 -0.25
CA ALA A 230 -4.17 19.19 0.84
C ALA A 230 -3.83 19.96 2.14
N THR A 231 -2.55 20.05 2.48
CA THR A 231 -2.09 20.82 3.65
C THR A 231 -2.41 22.31 3.51
N GLU A 232 -2.18 22.87 2.34
CA GLU A 232 -2.49 24.28 2.05
C GLU A 232 -3.99 24.57 2.17
N LEU A 233 -4.85 23.73 1.57
CA LEU A 233 -6.30 23.86 1.68
C LEU A 233 -6.76 23.83 3.14
N VAL A 234 -6.32 22.81 3.89
CA VAL A 234 -6.70 22.59 5.29
C VAL A 234 -6.33 23.81 6.16
N ARG A 235 -5.11 24.33 6.01
CA ARG A 235 -4.62 25.47 6.78
C ARG A 235 -5.26 26.79 6.34
N THR A 236 -5.37 27.03 5.03
CA THR A 236 -5.95 28.27 4.48
C THR A 236 -7.43 28.41 4.82
N LEU A 237 -8.17 27.29 4.78
CA LEU A 237 -9.61 27.29 5.01
C LEU A 237 -9.99 26.91 6.44
N ASN A 238 -9.00 26.65 7.31
CA ASN A 238 -9.20 26.28 8.72
C ASN A 238 -10.16 25.09 8.88
N VAL A 239 -9.89 23.97 8.17
CA VAL A 239 -10.72 22.77 8.14
C VAL A 239 -10.06 21.63 8.94
N PRO A 240 -10.76 20.96 9.87
CA PRO A 240 -10.23 19.76 10.54
C PRO A 240 -10.06 18.62 9.55
N ALA A 241 -8.89 17.97 9.58
CA ALA A 241 -8.53 16.90 8.67
C ALA A 241 -8.29 15.58 9.39
N TYR A 242 -8.87 14.53 8.80
CA TYR A 242 -8.67 13.14 9.14
C TYR A 242 -7.94 12.45 8.01
N MET A 243 -7.11 11.46 8.32
CA MET A 243 -6.32 10.74 7.32
C MET A 243 -6.56 9.24 7.41
N ASN A 244 -6.55 8.55 6.27
CA ASN A 244 -6.57 7.09 6.22
C ASN A 244 -5.64 6.55 5.12
N GLY A 245 -5.30 5.25 5.22
CA GLY A 245 -4.42 4.59 4.26
C GLY A 245 -3.14 5.40 4.02
N ALA A 246 -2.70 5.48 2.77
CA ALA A 246 -1.49 6.22 2.39
C ALA A 246 -1.60 7.76 2.52
N GLY A 247 -2.79 8.30 2.79
CA GLY A 247 -2.96 9.72 3.14
C GLY A 247 -2.41 10.10 4.51
N ARG A 248 -2.11 9.11 5.38
CA ARG A 248 -1.48 9.35 6.68
C ARG A 248 -0.11 10.01 6.51
N GLY A 249 0.21 10.92 7.41
CA GLY A 249 1.43 11.73 7.34
C GLY A 249 1.32 12.98 6.46
N THR A 250 0.19 13.20 5.77
CA THR A 250 -0.04 14.47 5.02
C THR A 250 0.06 15.67 5.95
N LEU A 251 -0.53 15.59 7.13
CA LEU A 251 -0.31 16.54 8.22
C LEU A 251 0.56 15.85 9.30
N PRO A 252 1.61 16.50 9.79
CA PRO A 252 2.45 15.93 10.83
C PRO A 252 1.70 15.83 12.16
N PRO A 253 2.16 14.98 13.09
CA PRO A 253 1.69 15.00 14.47
C PRO A 253 1.83 16.39 15.09
N GLY A 254 0.82 16.84 15.81
CA GLY A 254 0.82 18.17 16.44
C GLY A 254 0.35 19.32 15.54
N ASP A 255 0.10 19.10 14.25
CA ASP A 255 -0.57 20.11 13.43
C ASP A 255 -1.96 20.44 14.00
N PRO A 256 -2.32 21.74 14.14
CA PRO A 256 -3.59 22.12 14.76
C PRO A 256 -4.84 21.65 14.01
N HIS A 257 -4.71 21.21 12.78
CA HIS A 257 -5.82 20.70 11.97
C HIS A 257 -5.82 19.17 11.86
N HIS A 258 -4.80 18.49 12.40
CA HIS A 258 -4.71 17.03 12.42
C HIS A 258 -5.55 16.43 13.54
N PHE A 259 -6.52 15.58 13.19
CA PHE A 259 -7.37 14.82 14.10
C PHE A 259 -7.37 13.34 13.70
N GLN A 260 -7.52 12.44 14.67
CA GLN A 260 -7.50 11.00 14.43
C GLN A 260 -8.66 10.28 15.13
N LEU A 261 -8.81 10.47 16.43
CA LEU A 261 -9.70 9.69 17.28
C LEU A 261 -11.11 10.25 17.35
N SER A 262 -11.28 11.56 17.15
CA SER A 262 -12.57 12.24 17.11
C SER A 262 -13.35 12.08 15.80
N ARG A 263 -12.80 11.33 14.81
CA ARG A 263 -13.42 11.18 13.46
C ARG A 263 -14.90 10.81 13.49
N ARG A 264 -15.30 9.89 14.37
CA ARG A 264 -16.73 9.50 14.49
C ARG A 264 -17.59 10.66 14.94
N TYR A 265 -17.10 11.44 15.89
CA TYR A 265 -17.79 12.62 16.41
C TYR A 265 -17.90 13.69 15.32
N ALA A 266 -16.81 13.98 14.62
CA ALA A 266 -16.78 14.95 13.54
C ALA A 266 -17.76 14.60 12.41
N PHE A 267 -17.73 13.35 11.93
CA PHE A 267 -18.60 12.94 10.82
C PHE A 267 -20.07 12.83 11.19
N ALA A 268 -20.39 12.72 12.48
CA ALA A 268 -21.77 12.78 12.97
C ALA A 268 -22.29 14.21 13.14
N GLY A 269 -21.42 15.19 13.38
CA GLY A 269 -21.78 16.58 13.66
C GLY A 269 -21.42 17.59 12.57
N ALA A 270 -20.73 17.18 11.51
CA ALA A 270 -20.35 18.07 10.40
C ALA A 270 -21.55 18.45 9.53
N ASP A 271 -21.54 19.69 9.03
CA ASP A 271 -22.48 20.20 8.00
C ASP A 271 -21.97 19.96 6.57
N LEU A 272 -20.64 19.85 6.40
CA LEU A 272 -19.98 19.53 5.13
C LEU A 272 -18.89 18.47 5.38
N ILE A 273 -18.93 17.39 4.60
CA ILE A 273 -17.92 16.33 4.64
C ILE A 273 -17.29 16.18 3.26
N VAL A 274 -15.99 16.43 3.16
CA VAL A 274 -15.23 16.27 1.91
C VAL A 274 -14.37 15.01 2.02
N ILE A 275 -14.58 14.06 1.11
CA ILE A 275 -13.85 12.80 1.04
C ILE A 275 -12.92 12.85 -0.18
N VAL A 276 -11.62 12.73 0.04
CA VAL A 276 -10.60 12.84 -1.00
C VAL A 276 -9.86 11.53 -1.17
N GLY A 277 -10.03 10.88 -2.33
CA GLY A 277 -9.26 9.71 -2.73
C GLY A 277 -9.43 8.50 -1.81
N THR A 278 -10.66 8.25 -1.37
CA THR A 278 -11.02 7.06 -0.58
C THR A 278 -12.45 6.63 -0.91
N PRO A 279 -12.70 5.34 -1.19
CA PRO A 279 -14.04 4.84 -1.46
C PRO A 279 -14.90 4.71 -0.19
N PHE A 280 -16.21 4.72 -0.34
CA PHE A 280 -17.16 4.31 0.71
C PHE A 280 -17.23 2.77 0.80
N ASP A 281 -16.11 2.13 1.12
CA ASP A 281 -16.04 0.69 1.34
C ASP A 281 -16.25 0.32 2.83
N PHE A 282 -15.91 -0.93 3.21
CA PHE A 282 -16.05 -1.44 4.57
C PHE A 282 -15.30 -0.57 5.61
N ARG A 283 -14.16 0.03 5.26
CA ARG A 283 -13.34 0.89 6.14
C ARG A 283 -14.10 2.16 6.54
N MET A 284 -14.99 2.62 5.66
CA MET A 284 -15.89 3.78 5.87
C MET A 284 -17.30 3.36 6.32
N GLY A 285 -17.53 2.08 6.63
CA GLY A 285 -18.84 1.54 6.93
C GLY A 285 -19.85 1.78 5.80
N TYR A 286 -19.36 1.72 4.55
CA TYR A 286 -20.14 1.97 3.34
C TYR A 286 -20.83 3.35 3.32
N GLY A 287 -20.23 4.34 3.97
CA GLY A 287 -20.78 5.69 4.08
C GLY A 287 -21.94 5.86 5.07
N LYS A 288 -22.39 4.79 5.74
CA LYS A 288 -23.56 4.81 6.64
C LYS A 288 -23.35 5.59 7.95
N ARG A 289 -22.08 5.92 8.28
CA ARG A 289 -21.72 6.57 9.55
C ARG A 289 -21.55 8.08 9.44
N LEU A 290 -21.77 8.65 8.26
CA LEU A 290 -21.76 10.09 8.06
C LEU A 290 -23.13 10.67 8.49
N SER A 291 -23.14 11.92 8.94
CA SER A 291 -24.38 12.63 9.23
C SER A 291 -25.36 12.55 8.03
N PRO A 292 -26.65 12.25 8.25
CA PRO A 292 -27.64 12.28 7.19
C PRO A 292 -27.91 13.70 6.66
N ASP A 293 -27.64 14.72 7.50
CA ASP A 293 -27.92 16.13 7.20
C ASP A 293 -26.70 16.85 6.60
N ALA A 294 -25.54 16.19 6.57
CA ALA A 294 -24.33 16.78 6.00
C ALA A 294 -24.35 16.77 4.47
N THR A 295 -23.93 17.88 3.87
CA THR A 295 -23.52 17.90 2.47
C THR A 295 -22.27 17.04 2.29
N VAL A 296 -22.31 16.06 1.39
CA VAL A 296 -21.20 15.12 1.15
C VAL A 296 -20.59 15.34 -0.23
N VAL A 297 -19.30 15.62 -0.25
CA VAL A 297 -18.53 15.79 -1.48
C VAL A 297 -17.48 14.69 -1.59
N GLN A 298 -17.35 14.08 -2.76
CA GLN A 298 -16.32 13.08 -3.03
C GLN A 298 -15.44 13.50 -4.21
N ILE A 299 -14.12 13.46 -4.02
CA ILE A 299 -13.10 13.69 -5.04
C ILE A 299 -12.36 12.36 -5.25
N ASP A 300 -12.30 11.87 -6.48
CA ASP A 300 -11.66 10.60 -6.81
C ASP A 300 -11.15 10.60 -8.26
N LEU A 301 -10.13 9.78 -8.54
CA LEU A 301 -9.63 9.56 -9.90
C LEU A 301 -10.57 8.66 -10.74
N ASP A 302 -11.33 7.78 -10.08
CA ASP A 302 -12.20 6.81 -10.73
C ASP A 302 -13.68 7.21 -10.57
N TYR A 303 -14.34 7.55 -11.69
CA TYR A 303 -15.76 7.88 -11.72
C TYR A 303 -16.66 6.74 -11.17
N ARG A 304 -16.19 5.47 -11.23
CA ARG A 304 -16.94 4.30 -10.72
C ARG A 304 -16.94 4.24 -9.17
N THR A 305 -16.02 4.96 -8.54
CA THR A 305 -15.91 5.08 -7.07
C THR A 305 -16.77 6.19 -6.52
N VAL A 306 -16.96 7.27 -7.30
CA VAL A 306 -17.75 8.44 -6.92
C VAL A 306 -19.22 8.05 -6.75
N GLY A 307 -19.79 8.29 -5.55
CA GLY A 307 -21.17 7.96 -5.22
C GLY A 307 -21.47 6.47 -5.00
N LYS A 308 -20.44 5.61 -5.02
CA LYS A 308 -20.65 4.18 -4.77
C LYS A 308 -21.01 3.93 -3.32
N ASN A 309 -22.08 3.17 -3.08
CA ASN A 309 -22.63 2.75 -1.78
C ASN A 309 -23.34 3.86 -0.96
N ARG A 310 -23.29 5.12 -1.36
CA ARG A 310 -23.98 6.23 -0.71
C ARG A 310 -24.22 7.35 -1.74
N ASP A 311 -25.40 7.97 -1.68
CA ASP A 311 -25.67 9.20 -2.41
C ASP A 311 -24.78 10.34 -1.90
N ILE A 312 -24.34 11.19 -2.81
CA ILE A 312 -23.50 12.36 -2.55
C ILE A 312 -24.09 13.60 -3.21
N ASP A 313 -23.77 14.77 -2.68
CA ASP A 313 -24.28 16.06 -3.19
C ASP A 313 -23.41 16.62 -4.32
N LEU A 314 -22.10 16.25 -4.32
CA LEU A 314 -21.15 16.67 -5.35
C LEU A 314 -20.06 15.62 -5.53
N GLY A 315 -19.90 15.16 -6.77
CA GLY A 315 -18.78 14.30 -7.19
C GLY A 315 -17.82 15.04 -8.11
N ILE A 316 -16.52 14.94 -7.84
CA ILE A 316 -15.47 15.52 -8.70
C ILE A 316 -14.52 14.41 -9.11
N VAL A 317 -14.50 14.10 -10.41
CA VAL A 317 -13.51 13.17 -10.98
C VAL A 317 -12.28 13.96 -11.40
N GLY A 318 -11.17 13.76 -10.70
CA GLY A 318 -9.95 14.50 -10.98
C GLY A 318 -8.78 14.17 -10.06
N ASP A 319 -7.61 14.67 -10.45
CA ASP A 319 -6.39 14.60 -9.64
C ASP A 319 -6.55 15.44 -8.38
N ALA A 320 -6.38 14.80 -7.22
CA ALA A 320 -6.60 15.46 -5.94
C ALA A 320 -5.75 16.74 -5.77
N GLY A 321 -4.51 16.75 -6.25
CA GLY A 321 -3.62 17.92 -6.15
C GLY A 321 -4.12 19.10 -6.96
N LEU A 322 -4.56 18.87 -8.19
CA LEU A 322 -5.10 19.93 -9.05
C LEU A 322 -6.43 20.44 -8.53
N VAL A 323 -7.34 19.55 -8.14
CA VAL A 323 -8.66 19.94 -7.61
C VAL A 323 -8.51 20.73 -6.31
N LEU A 324 -7.74 20.24 -5.34
CA LEU A 324 -7.57 20.91 -4.04
C LEU A 324 -6.88 22.27 -4.18
N ALA A 325 -5.87 22.41 -5.06
CA ALA A 325 -5.23 23.69 -5.32
C ALA A 325 -6.21 24.70 -5.94
N ALA A 326 -7.00 24.29 -6.93
CA ALA A 326 -8.00 25.15 -7.57
C ALA A 326 -9.11 25.58 -6.58
N VAL A 327 -9.58 24.65 -5.73
CA VAL A 327 -10.55 24.95 -4.66
C VAL A 327 -9.98 25.95 -3.66
N THR A 328 -8.71 25.76 -3.23
CA THR A 328 -8.04 26.67 -2.31
C THR A 328 -7.96 28.08 -2.91
N GLN A 329 -7.54 28.20 -4.16
CA GLN A 329 -7.46 29.48 -4.86
C GLN A 329 -8.85 30.17 -4.95
N ALA A 330 -9.90 29.42 -5.30
CA ALA A 330 -11.26 29.96 -5.44
C ALA A 330 -11.91 30.35 -4.10
N ALA A 331 -11.53 29.72 -3.00
CA ALA A 331 -12.09 29.97 -1.66
C ALA A 331 -11.26 30.95 -0.81
N SER A 332 -9.99 31.15 -1.15
CA SER A 332 -9.04 31.99 -0.36
C SER A 332 -9.57 33.42 -0.20
N GLY A 333 -9.43 33.97 1.00
CA GLY A 333 -9.87 35.35 1.33
C GLY A 333 -11.40 35.54 1.43
N ARG A 334 -12.20 34.49 1.20
CA ARG A 334 -13.68 34.59 1.21
C ARG A 334 -14.32 34.17 2.54
N ILE A 335 -13.54 33.63 3.48
CA ILE A 335 -14.04 33.16 4.79
C ILE A 335 -14.08 34.34 5.78
N ASN A 336 -15.00 35.27 5.58
CA ASN A 336 -15.08 36.46 6.44
C ASN A 336 -16.11 36.36 7.59
N GLY A 337 -17.14 35.51 7.47
CA GLY A 337 -18.23 35.39 8.45
C GLY A 337 -18.20 34.14 9.32
N GLY A 338 -17.52 33.06 8.86
CA GLY A 338 -17.51 31.75 9.52
C GLY A 338 -16.29 31.45 10.39
N ALA A 339 -15.29 32.32 10.43
CA ALA A 339 -14.02 32.05 11.12
C ALA A 339 -14.19 31.76 12.64
N GLY A 340 -15.12 32.44 13.31
CA GLY A 340 -15.43 32.22 14.72
C GLY A 340 -16.04 30.83 14.96
N LYS A 341 -17.05 30.46 14.19
CA LYS A 341 -17.74 29.16 14.32
C LYS A 341 -16.82 27.97 13.98
N ARG A 342 -15.91 28.13 13.01
CA ARG A 342 -14.90 27.11 12.72
C ARG A 342 -13.90 26.94 13.82
N LYS A 343 -13.52 28.03 14.47
CA LYS A 343 -12.66 27.94 15.67
C LYS A 343 -13.36 27.18 16.78
N GLU A 344 -14.63 27.49 17.07
CA GLU A 344 -15.43 26.76 18.05
C GLU A 344 -15.54 25.27 17.68
N TRP A 345 -15.73 24.95 16.41
CA TRP A 345 -15.78 23.58 15.91
C TRP A 345 -14.44 22.84 16.13
N LEU A 346 -13.33 23.46 15.79
CA LEU A 346 -11.99 22.89 16.05
C LEU A 346 -11.75 22.65 17.54
N ASP A 347 -12.17 23.59 18.41
CA ASP A 347 -12.03 23.47 19.85
C ASP A 347 -12.93 22.33 20.40
N GLU A 348 -14.15 22.18 19.89
CA GLU A 348 -15.07 21.06 20.18
C GLU A 348 -14.44 19.70 19.78
N LEU A 349 -13.84 19.62 18.60
CA LEU A 349 -13.17 18.42 18.12
C LEU A 349 -11.91 18.07 18.93
N ARG A 350 -11.13 19.09 19.38
CA ARG A 350 -9.99 18.86 20.28
C ARG A 350 -10.43 18.32 21.63
N ALA A 351 -11.52 18.83 22.17
CA ALA A 351 -12.04 18.29 23.41
C ALA A 351 -12.47 16.82 23.25
N ALA A 352 -13.14 16.48 22.15
CA ALA A 352 -13.51 15.11 21.84
C ALA A 352 -12.29 14.21 21.61
N GLU A 353 -11.24 14.70 20.94
CA GLU A 353 -9.95 14.01 20.75
C GLU A 353 -9.29 13.71 22.09
N GLN A 354 -9.21 14.71 22.98
CA GLN A 354 -8.62 14.59 24.30
C GLN A 354 -9.33 13.53 25.16
N VAL A 355 -10.64 13.53 25.19
CA VAL A 355 -11.44 12.51 25.88
C VAL A 355 -11.12 11.10 25.33
N ALA A 356 -10.96 10.98 24.01
CA ALA A 356 -10.65 9.72 23.39
C ALA A 356 -9.21 9.25 23.70
N ILE A 357 -8.25 10.17 23.85
CA ILE A 357 -6.87 9.88 24.28
C ILE A 357 -6.86 9.41 25.73
N GLU A 358 -7.49 10.18 26.64
CA GLU A 358 -7.54 9.87 28.06
C GLU A 358 -8.14 8.50 28.35
N LYS A 359 -9.20 8.14 27.63
CA LYS A 359 -9.80 6.79 27.73
C LYS A 359 -8.83 5.65 27.37
N ARG A 360 -7.86 5.90 26.49
CA ARG A 360 -6.86 4.90 26.06
C ARG A 360 -5.60 4.90 26.89
N LEU A 361 -5.34 5.98 27.61
CA LEU A 361 -4.08 6.18 28.32
C LEU A 361 -3.71 5.03 29.28
N PRO A 362 -4.63 4.41 30.04
CA PRO A 362 -4.29 3.27 30.88
C PRO A 362 -3.71 2.10 30.09
N ASN A 363 -4.26 1.80 28.89
CA ASN A 363 -3.78 0.71 28.05
C ASN A 363 -2.49 1.07 27.29
N LEU A 364 -2.33 2.34 26.88
CA LEU A 364 -1.11 2.84 26.24
C LEU A 364 0.11 2.80 27.16
N ARG A 365 -0.11 2.85 28.47
CA ARG A 365 0.92 2.82 29.52
C ARG A 365 0.84 1.58 30.41
N SER A 366 0.16 0.54 29.95
CA SER A 366 0.00 -0.70 30.72
C SER A 366 1.33 -1.39 30.93
N ASP A 367 1.56 -1.85 32.17
CA ASP A 367 2.73 -2.64 32.58
C ASP A 367 2.35 -4.11 32.79
N THR A 368 1.24 -4.57 32.22
CA THR A 368 0.79 -5.97 32.31
C THR A 368 1.67 -6.89 31.48
N SER A 369 1.82 -8.12 31.95
CA SER A 369 2.40 -9.24 31.21
C SER A 369 1.37 -10.39 31.18
N PRO A 370 1.00 -10.90 30.00
CA PRO A 370 1.44 -10.54 28.64
C PRO A 370 1.18 -9.06 28.29
N ILE A 371 2.01 -8.52 27.38
CA ILE A 371 2.04 -7.10 27.05
C ILE A 371 0.73 -6.68 26.35
N HIS A 372 0.07 -5.63 26.84
CA HIS A 372 -1.10 -5.08 26.16
C HIS A 372 -0.73 -4.52 24.78
N PRO A 373 -1.43 -4.87 23.67
CA PRO A 373 -1.07 -4.39 22.32
C PRO A 373 -1.00 -2.86 22.18
N TYR A 374 -1.83 -2.10 22.90
CA TYR A 374 -1.71 -0.63 22.92
C TYR A 374 -0.39 -0.15 23.51
N ARG A 375 0.17 -0.84 24.52
CA ARG A 375 1.50 -0.49 25.03
C ARG A 375 2.56 -0.71 23.97
N LEU A 376 2.54 -1.83 23.27
CA LEU A 376 3.47 -2.11 22.17
C LEU A 376 3.43 -1.04 21.09
N VAL A 377 2.23 -0.71 20.58
CA VAL A 377 2.12 0.30 19.49
C VAL A 377 2.42 1.72 19.97
N SER A 378 2.26 2.02 21.28
CA SER A 378 2.71 3.28 21.87
C SER A 378 4.23 3.42 21.85
N GLU A 379 4.96 2.37 22.29
CA GLU A 379 6.42 2.35 22.25
C GLU A 379 6.97 2.45 20.82
N ILE A 380 6.30 1.79 19.84
CA ILE A 380 6.66 1.93 18.43
C ILE A 380 6.44 3.37 17.96
N ASN A 381 5.29 3.99 18.28
CA ASN A 381 5.03 5.37 17.88
C ASN A 381 6.07 6.36 18.43
N ASP A 382 6.48 6.17 19.68
CA ASP A 382 7.50 7.01 20.33
C ASP A 382 8.90 6.76 19.75
N PHE A 383 9.16 5.54 19.26
CA PHE A 383 10.43 5.17 18.62
C PHE A 383 10.59 5.76 17.22
N LEU A 384 9.48 5.99 16.46
CA LEU A 384 9.54 6.51 15.09
C LEU A 384 10.14 7.93 15.04
N THR A 385 10.96 8.17 14.03
CA THR A 385 11.53 9.49 13.68
C THR A 385 10.85 10.07 12.43
N GLU A 386 11.24 11.27 11.99
CA GLU A 386 10.78 11.84 10.72
C GLU A 386 11.24 11.02 9.51
N ASP A 387 12.33 10.27 9.67
CA ASP A 387 12.90 9.41 8.62
C ASP A 387 12.36 7.98 8.62
N SER A 388 11.55 7.62 9.62
CA SER A 388 11.02 6.26 9.75
C SER A 388 9.84 6.02 8.82
N ILE A 389 9.92 4.98 7.99
CA ILE A 389 8.80 4.43 7.22
C ILE A 389 8.17 3.33 8.06
N TYR A 390 6.90 3.50 8.43
CA TYR A 390 6.14 2.50 9.17
C TYR A 390 5.40 1.56 8.23
N ILE A 391 5.51 0.26 8.50
CA ILE A 391 4.80 -0.80 7.79
C ILE A 391 4.01 -1.63 8.80
N GLY A 392 2.70 -1.78 8.59
CA GLY A 392 1.84 -2.65 9.38
C GLY A 392 1.35 -3.83 8.57
N ASP A 393 1.49 -5.06 9.09
CA ASP A 393 0.97 -6.29 8.47
C ASP A 393 0.26 -7.16 9.50
N GLY A 394 -0.99 -7.46 9.26
CA GLY A 394 -1.82 -8.26 10.15
C GLY A 394 -3.26 -7.77 10.19
N GLY A 395 -4.05 -8.44 11.01
CA GLY A 395 -5.46 -8.07 11.26
C GLY A 395 -5.57 -7.16 12.49
N ASP A 396 -5.64 -7.78 13.67
CA ASP A 396 -5.89 -7.09 14.94
C ASP A 396 -4.77 -6.11 15.31
N ILE A 397 -3.52 -6.53 15.18
CA ILE A 397 -2.35 -5.71 15.53
C ILE A 397 -2.28 -4.43 14.68
N VAL A 398 -2.64 -4.49 13.39
CA VAL A 398 -2.72 -3.32 12.51
C VAL A 398 -3.88 -2.41 12.91
N THR A 399 -4.96 -2.96 13.42
CA THR A 399 -6.08 -2.17 13.93
C THR A 399 -5.68 -1.37 15.17
N PHE A 400 -4.86 -1.94 16.08
CA PHE A 400 -4.26 -1.20 17.19
C PHE A 400 -3.32 -0.10 16.69
N SER A 401 -2.40 -0.44 15.78
CA SER A 401 -1.44 0.52 15.25
C SER A 401 -2.11 1.68 14.50
N GLY A 402 -3.14 1.40 13.73
CA GLY A 402 -3.91 2.42 13.01
C GLY A 402 -4.60 3.46 13.91
N GLN A 403 -4.72 3.20 15.21
CA GLN A 403 -5.29 4.13 16.19
C GLN A 403 -4.25 4.94 16.97
N VAL A 404 -2.98 4.53 16.93
CA VAL A 404 -1.92 5.12 17.76
C VAL A 404 -0.76 5.64 16.94
N VAL A 405 -0.29 4.83 15.97
CA VAL A 405 0.89 5.18 15.18
C VAL A 405 0.58 6.35 14.24
N GLN A 406 1.41 7.38 14.33
CA GLN A 406 1.33 8.60 13.52
C GLN A 406 2.62 8.76 12.72
N PRO A 407 2.61 8.43 11.43
CA PRO A 407 3.76 8.68 10.56
C PRO A 407 4.03 10.20 10.51
N LYS A 408 5.32 10.56 10.59
CA LYS A 408 5.73 11.97 10.70
C LYS A 408 5.93 12.66 9.35
N SER A 409 5.94 11.88 8.27
CA SER A 409 6.13 12.37 6.91
C SER A 409 5.16 11.70 5.92
N PRO A 410 4.79 12.38 4.82
CA PRO A 410 3.97 11.79 3.77
C PRO A 410 4.66 10.58 3.13
N GLY A 411 3.86 9.54 2.83
CA GLY A 411 4.35 8.31 2.23
C GLY A 411 5.10 7.38 3.19
N HIS A 412 5.15 7.72 4.48
CA HIS A 412 5.79 6.92 5.52
C HIS A 412 4.80 5.98 6.25
N TRP A 413 3.67 5.67 5.62
CA TRP A 413 2.71 4.66 6.08
C TRP A 413 2.43 3.66 4.98
N MET A 414 2.60 2.37 5.29
CA MET A 414 2.20 1.26 4.43
C MET A 414 1.41 0.22 5.22
N ASP A 415 0.37 -0.30 4.64
CA ASP A 415 -0.47 -1.36 5.18
C ASP A 415 -1.04 -2.24 4.05
N PRO A 416 -1.72 -3.35 4.34
CA PRO A 416 -2.31 -4.22 3.31
C PRO A 416 -3.23 -3.49 2.31
N GLY A 417 -3.83 -2.38 2.72
CA GLY A 417 -4.80 -1.65 1.89
C GLY A 417 -6.18 -2.31 1.85
N PRO A 418 -6.99 -1.96 0.82
CA PRO A 418 -8.42 -2.33 0.77
C PRO A 418 -8.72 -3.81 0.58
N LEU A 419 -7.78 -4.62 0.10
CA LEU A 419 -7.99 -6.06 -0.02
C LEU A 419 -7.88 -6.73 1.36
N GLY A 420 -7.05 -6.19 2.26
CA GLY A 420 -6.84 -6.73 3.59
C GLY A 420 -6.09 -8.07 3.58
N THR A 421 -5.25 -8.33 2.58
CA THR A 421 -4.42 -9.54 2.54
C THR A 421 -3.32 -9.46 3.58
N LEU A 422 -2.99 -10.59 4.17
CA LEU A 422 -1.85 -10.73 5.07
C LEU A 422 -0.59 -11.15 4.30
N GLY A 423 0.59 -10.96 4.90
CA GLY A 423 1.87 -11.34 4.33
C GLY A 423 2.48 -10.26 3.42
N VAL A 424 2.02 -9.02 3.52
CA VAL A 424 2.58 -7.88 2.76
C VAL A 424 3.81 -7.28 3.43
N GLY A 425 4.01 -7.51 4.72
CA GLY A 425 4.97 -6.74 5.51
C GLY A 425 6.42 -6.96 5.08
N VAL A 426 6.88 -8.21 4.97
CA VAL A 426 8.25 -8.53 4.50
C VAL A 426 8.52 -8.01 3.09
N PRO A 427 7.65 -8.25 2.09
CA PRO A 427 7.84 -7.67 0.76
C PRO A 427 7.79 -6.13 0.74
N PHE A 428 6.98 -5.50 1.57
CA PHE A 428 6.95 -4.03 1.66
C PHE A 428 8.21 -3.45 2.32
N VAL A 429 8.82 -4.16 3.30
CA VAL A 429 10.15 -3.81 3.82
C VAL A 429 11.19 -3.84 2.71
N MET A 430 11.21 -4.91 1.91
CA MET A 430 12.10 -5.06 0.76
C MET A 430 11.94 -3.89 -0.21
N ALA A 431 10.71 -3.60 -0.61
CA ALA A 431 10.38 -2.49 -1.49
C ALA A 431 10.80 -1.12 -0.92
N ALA A 432 10.52 -0.88 0.37
CA ALA A 432 10.85 0.38 1.03
C ALA A 432 12.36 0.60 1.11
N LYS A 433 13.13 -0.42 1.44
CA LYS A 433 14.60 -0.34 1.49
C LYS A 433 15.24 -0.17 0.11
N GLN A 434 14.70 -0.80 -0.93
CA GLN A 434 15.14 -0.57 -2.31
C GLN A 434 14.80 0.84 -2.81
N ALA A 435 13.60 1.33 -2.48
CA ALA A 435 13.14 2.65 -2.91
C ALA A 435 13.78 3.81 -2.13
N ARG A 436 14.13 3.59 -0.87
CA ARG A 436 14.62 4.58 0.10
C ARG A 436 15.70 3.96 0.99
N PRO A 437 16.90 3.65 0.46
CA PRO A 437 17.95 2.96 1.21
C PRO A 437 18.45 3.75 2.42
N ASP A 438 18.36 5.08 2.37
CA ASP A 438 18.72 6.01 3.44
C ASP A 438 17.70 6.10 4.58
N LYS A 439 16.46 5.62 4.38
CA LYS A 439 15.41 5.69 5.39
C LYS A 439 15.42 4.48 6.31
N GLU A 440 15.04 4.72 7.56
CA GLU A 440 14.74 3.65 8.49
C GLU A 440 13.39 3.02 8.14
N VAL A 441 13.32 1.70 8.19
CA VAL A 441 12.05 0.96 8.05
C VAL A 441 11.74 0.27 9.37
N VAL A 442 10.53 0.53 9.90
CA VAL A 442 10.01 -0.10 11.11
C VAL A 442 8.73 -0.86 10.74
N ALA A 443 8.74 -2.17 10.91
CA ALA A 443 7.64 -3.03 10.51
C ALA A 443 7.03 -3.76 11.70
N LEU A 444 5.70 -3.65 11.86
CA LEU A 444 4.93 -4.38 12.86
C LEU A 444 4.12 -5.48 12.18
N PHE A 445 4.35 -6.70 12.59
CA PHE A 445 3.67 -7.89 12.08
C PHE A 445 2.79 -8.52 13.16
N GLY A 446 1.62 -9.03 12.79
CA GLY A 446 1.00 -10.11 13.54
C GLY A 446 1.75 -11.42 13.27
N ASP A 447 1.79 -12.31 14.27
CA ASP A 447 2.43 -13.63 14.17
C ASP A 447 1.92 -14.44 12.97
N GLY A 448 0.60 -14.46 12.76
CA GLY A 448 0.00 -15.12 11.62
C GLY A 448 0.31 -14.47 10.28
N ALA A 449 0.42 -13.13 10.23
CA ALA A 449 0.76 -12.42 9.00
C ALA A 449 2.23 -12.65 8.61
N PHE A 450 3.15 -12.54 9.57
CA PHE A 450 4.55 -12.83 9.34
C PHE A 450 4.77 -14.26 8.81
N SER A 451 4.03 -15.23 9.33
CA SER A 451 4.16 -16.64 8.94
C SER A 451 3.88 -16.91 7.46
N LEU A 452 3.15 -16.03 6.76
CA LEU A 452 2.80 -16.24 5.35
C LEU A 452 3.97 -15.97 4.39
N THR A 453 4.81 -14.99 4.69
CA THR A 453 5.93 -14.57 3.82
C THR A 453 7.25 -14.43 4.58
N GLY A 454 7.26 -14.81 5.85
CA GLY A 454 8.39 -14.62 6.75
C GLY A 454 9.67 -15.31 6.30
N TRP A 455 9.59 -16.37 5.46
CA TRP A 455 10.78 -17.02 4.93
C TRP A 455 11.64 -16.07 4.11
N ASP A 456 11.06 -15.08 3.46
CA ASP A 456 11.78 -14.03 2.73
C ASP A 456 12.52 -13.02 3.63
N PHE A 457 12.50 -13.22 4.95
CA PHE A 457 13.48 -12.60 5.84
C PHE A 457 14.93 -12.97 5.45
N GLU A 458 15.13 -14.21 4.93
CA GLU A 458 16.39 -14.63 4.32
C GLU A 458 16.80 -13.70 3.17
N THR A 459 15.84 -13.33 2.31
CA THR A 459 16.09 -12.40 1.21
C THR A 459 16.54 -11.03 1.72
N LEU A 460 15.92 -10.51 2.78
CA LEU A 460 16.35 -9.24 3.39
C LEU A 460 17.77 -9.33 3.94
N VAL A 461 18.16 -10.45 4.54
CA VAL A 461 19.53 -10.68 5.03
C VAL A 461 20.51 -10.80 3.87
N ARG A 462 20.19 -11.57 2.85
CA ARG A 462 21.06 -11.81 1.68
C ARG A 462 21.34 -10.56 0.85
N PHE A 463 20.36 -9.63 0.78
CA PHE A 463 20.50 -8.36 0.06
C PHE A 463 20.91 -7.19 0.99
N ASP A 464 21.24 -7.46 2.24
CA ASP A 464 21.65 -6.45 3.23
C ASP A 464 20.66 -5.28 3.32
N LEU A 465 19.39 -5.62 3.59
CA LEU A 465 18.28 -4.67 3.70
C LEU A 465 17.86 -4.49 5.18
N PRO A 466 18.60 -3.69 5.97
CA PRO A 466 18.37 -3.56 7.40
C PRO A 466 17.03 -2.88 7.72
N PHE A 467 16.32 -3.41 8.71
CA PHE A 467 15.07 -2.85 9.23
C PHE A 467 14.82 -3.29 10.68
N VAL A 468 13.93 -2.60 11.37
CA VAL A 468 13.46 -2.98 12.70
C VAL A 468 12.10 -3.66 12.57
N GLY A 469 12.08 -4.99 12.68
CA GLY A 469 10.86 -5.79 12.65
C GLY A 469 10.38 -6.13 14.06
N ILE A 470 9.09 -6.06 14.27
CA ILE A 470 8.42 -6.41 15.53
C ILE A 470 7.30 -7.41 15.22
N VAL A 471 7.31 -8.56 15.88
CA VAL A 471 6.19 -9.51 15.81
C VAL A 471 5.37 -9.40 17.09
N GLY A 472 4.15 -8.91 16.99
CA GLY A 472 3.16 -8.97 18.07
C GLY A 472 2.59 -10.40 18.14
N ASN A 473 3.19 -11.22 19.01
CA ASN A 473 2.95 -12.65 19.09
C ASN A 473 1.92 -12.97 20.17
N ASN A 474 0.76 -13.48 19.79
CA ASN A 474 -0.27 -13.99 20.70
C ASN A 474 -0.66 -15.45 20.40
N SER A 475 0.14 -16.14 19.58
CA SER A 475 -0.04 -17.53 19.15
C SER A 475 -1.41 -17.80 18.51
N SER A 476 -1.98 -16.78 17.83
CA SER A 476 -3.34 -16.90 17.29
C SER A 476 -3.61 -15.95 16.12
N MET A 477 -4.43 -16.38 15.16
CA MET A 477 -5.17 -15.51 14.25
C MET A 477 -6.28 -14.77 15.04
N ASN A 478 -5.87 -13.84 15.92
CA ASN A 478 -6.68 -13.36 17.03
C ASN A 478 -7.96 -12.63 16.61
N GLN A 479 -7.94 -11.92 15.49
CA GLN A 479 -9.13 -11.28 14.94
C GLN A 479 -10.22 -12.30 14.61
N ILE A 480 -9.84 -13.47 14.09
CA ILE A 480 -10.76 -14.57 13.75
C ILE A 480 -11.22 -15.27 15.03
N ARG A 481 -10.29 -15.56 15.96
CA ARG A 481 -10.60 -16.14 17.27
C ARG A 481 -11.70 -15.34 17.97
N TYR A 482 -11.56 -14.04 18.00
CA TYR A 482 -12.54 -13.18 18.66
C TYR A 482 -13.92 -13.24 18.00
N GLY A 483 -13.99 -13.24 16.67
CA GLY A 483 -15.23 -13.43 15.93
C GLY A 483 -15.89 -14.76 16.23
N GLN A 484 -15.11 -15.85 16.36
CA GLN A 484 -15.60 -17.16 16.73
C GLN A 484 -16.10 -17.19 18.19
N LYS A 485 -15.33 -16.62 19.13
CA LYS A 485 -15.75 -16.48 20.54
C LYS A 485 -17.10 -15.76 20.65
N ALA A 486 -17.23 -14.64 19.97
CA ALA A 486 -18.47 -13.84 20.01
C ALA A 486 -19.68 -14.56 19.39
N LYS A 487 -19.46 -15.42 18.39
CA LYS A 487 -20.53 -16.12 17.66
C LYS A 487 -20.86 -17.49 18.21
N TYR A 488 -19.86 -18.23 18.69
CA TYR A 488 -19.99 -19.66 19.01
C TYR A 488 -19.62 -20.00 20.47
N GLY A 489 -19.15 -19.04 21.27
CA GLY A 489 -18.72 -19.22 22.65
C GLY A 489 -17.25 -19.67 22.79
N GLU A 490 -16.79 -19.73 24.03
CA GLU A 490 -15.38 -19.98 24.37
C GLU A 490 -14.91 -21.38 23.97
N GLU A 491 -15.80 -22.39 24.04
CA GLU A 491 -15.47 -23.78 23.68
C GLU A 491 -15.04 -23.93 22.21
N ARG A 492 -15.45 -23.01 21.33
CA ARG A 492 -15.19 -23.06 19.89
C ARG A 492 -14.33 -21.90 19.37
N GLU A 493 -13.79 -21.07 20.24
CA GLU A 493 -13.04 -19.88 19.84
C GLU A 493 -11.72 -20.17 19.12
N ARG A 494 -11.14 -21.36 19.33
CA ARG A 494 -9.80 -21.72 18.84
C ARG A 494 -9.79 -22.70 17.66
N VAL A 495 -10.86 -22.82 16.94
CA VAL A 495 -10.93 -23.75 15.80
C VAL A 495 -10.31 -23.10 14.55
N GLY A 496 -9.19 -23.65 14.06
CA GLY A 496 -8.51 -23.22 12.84
C GLY A 496 -7.79 -21.88 12.92
N ASN A 497 -7.56 -21.35 14.11
CA ASN A 497 -6.91 -20.04 14.31
C ASN A 497 -5.79 -20.04 15.36
N THR A 498 -5.46 -21.20 15.93
CA THR A 498 -4.38 -21.34 16.90
C THR A 498 -3.05 -21.51 16.14
N LEU A 499 -2.06 -20.74 16.52
CA LEU A 499 -0.67 -20.87 16.11
C LEU A 499 0.12 -21.48 17.28
N GLY A 500 1.30 -22.03 17.00
CA GLY A 500 2.23 -22.44 18.04
C GLY A 500 2.99 -21.24 18.65
N ASP A 501 3.64 -21.47 19.77
CA ASP A 501 4.55 -20.51 20.40
C ASP A 501 5.86 -20.41 19.60
N VAL A 502 5.79 -19.78 18.44
CA VAL A 502 6.92 -19.68 17.51
C VAL A 502 7.92 -18.64 18.01
N PRO A 503 9.21 -19.01 18.17
CA PRO A 503 10.26 -18.07 18.59
C PRO A 503 10.82 -17.30 17.39
N TYR A 504 10.12 -16.26 16.94
CA TYR A 504 10.50 -15.48 15.75
C TYR A 504 11.86 -14.78 15.88
N ASP A 505 12.29 -14.47 17.10
CA ASP A 505 13.63 -13.98 17.39
C ASP A 505 14.73 -15.00 17.06
N GLN A 506 14.49 -16.27 17.38
CA GLN A 506 15.41 -17.35 17.04
C GLN A 506 15.43 -17.62 15.53
N PHE A 507 14.28 -17.54 14.89
CA PHE A 507 14.19 -17.61 13.41
C PHE A 507 15.05 -16.54 12.75
N ALA A 508 14.99 -15.28 13.21
CA ALA A 508 15.85 -14.21 12.68
C ALA A 508 17.34 -14.51 12.88
N ARG A 509 17.73 -14.95 14.09
CA ARG A 509 19.13 -15.33 14.37
C ARG A 509 19.62 -16.49 13.51
N MET A 510 18.78 -17.50 13.30
CA MET A 510 19.10 -18.64 12.45
C MET A 510 19.45 -18.22 11.02
N LEU A 511 18.78 -17.20 10.50
CA LEU A 511 19.00 -16.67 9.14
C LEU A 511 20.09 -15.59 9.06
N GLY A 512 20.76 -15.25 10.18
CA GLY A 512 21.87 -14.28 10.22
C GLY A 512 21.46 -12.84 10.58
N GLY A 513 20.18 -12.60 10.84
CA GLY A 513 19.66 -11.34 11.33
C GLY A 513 19.86 -11.14 12.84
N HIS A 514 19.30 -10.04 13.36
CA HIS A 514 19.23 -9.77 14.79
C HIS A 514 17.86 -10.23 15.32
N GLY A 515 17.84 -10.87 16.49
CA GLY A 515 16.60 -11.34 17.10
C GLY A 515 16.60 -11.19 18.61
N GLU A 516 15.49 -10.69 19.17
CA GLU A 516 15.27 -10.57 20.61
C GLU A 516 13.85 -11.00 21.00
N GLU A 517 13.71 -11.60 22.18
CA GLU A 517 12.43 -11.90 22.79
C GLU A 517 12.11 -10.84 23.86
N VAL A 518 10.87 -10.35 23.88
CA VAL A 518 10.38 -9.37 24.84
C VAL A 518 9.10 -9.87 25.52
N ARG A 519 9.12 -9.93 26.85
CA ARG A 519 7.98 -10.34 27.70
C ARG A 519 7.60 -9.28 28.73
N ASP A 520 8.51 -8.33 28.99
CA ASP A 520 8.28 -7.21 29.92
C ASP A 520 8.06 -5.91 29.10
N PRO A 521 7.00 -5.15 29.35
CA PRO A 521 6.76 -3.87 28.69
C PRO A 521 7.92 -2.89 28.76
N ALA A 522 8.70 -2.90 29.86
CA ALA A 522 9.86 -2.02 30.05
C ALA A 522 11.01 -2.31 29.06
N ASP A 523 11.08 -3.52 28.52
CA ASP A 523 12.14 -3.94 27.60
C ASP A 523 11.85 -3.61 26.13
N ILE A 524 10.63 -3.19 25.76
CA ILE A 524 10.26 -2.88 24.38
C ILE A 524 11.16 -1.79 23.81
N GLY A 525 11.21 -0.62 24.44
CA GLY A 525 12.02 0.50 23.97
C GLY A 525 13.51 0.18 23.87
N PRO A 526 14.13 -0.43 24.90
CA PRO A 526 15.52 -0.91 24.82
C PRO A 526 15.77 -1.89 23.66
N ALA A 527 14.89 -2.87 23.43
CA ALA A 527 15.02 -3.85 22.34
C ALA A 527 14.93 -3.17 20.95
N LEU A 528 14.00 -2.23 20.77
CA LEU A 528 13.90 -1.43 19.54
C LEU A 528 15.21 -0.68 19.23
N ARG A 529 15.84 -0.08 20.25
CA ARG A 529 17.13 0.61 20.08
C ARG A 529 18.26 -0.34 19.69
N ARG A 530 18.38 -1.50 20.37
CA ARG A 530 19.42 -2.50 20.03
C ARG A 530 19.21 -3.06 18.62
N ALA A 531 17.97 -3.29 18.20
CA ALA A 531 17.65 -3.72 16.84
C ALA A 531 18.12 -2.67 15.80
N ARG A 532 17.83 -1.39 16.03
CA ARG A 532 18.34 -0.28 15.18
C ARG A 532 19.86 -0.25 15.13
N GLU A 533 20.51 -0.30 16.29
CA GLU A 533 21.97 -0.24 16.44
C GLU A 533 22.70 -1.45 15.83
N SER A 534 22.00 -2.59 15.69
CA SER A 534 22.56 -3.79 15.08
C SER A 534 22.92 -3.59 13.60
N GLY A 535 22.24 -2.66 12.90
CA GLY A 535 22.38 -2.43 11.47
C GLY A 535 21.99 -3.63 10.59
N LYS A 536 21.26 -4.60 11.15
CA LYS A 536 20.84 -5.83 10.47
C LYS A 536 19.32 -5.88 10.28
N PRO A 537 18.81 -6.68 9.35
CA PRO A 537 17.42 -7.12 9.41
C PRO A 537 17.13 -7.73 10.79
N SER A 538 16.09 -7.22 11.48
CA SER A 538 15.84 -7.56 12.88
C SER A 538 14.41 -8.06 13.08
N LEU A 539 14.21 -8.99 14.03
CA LEU A 539 12.89 -9.36 14.55
C LEU A 539 12.90 -9.35 16.07
N ILE A 540 12.04 -8.52 16.64
CA ILE A 540 11.73 -8.50 18.06
C ILE A 540 10.44 -9.26 18.26
N ASN A 541 10.49 -10.43 18.91
CA ASN A 541 9.34 -11.25 19.25
C ASN A 541 8.72 -10.76 20.55
N VAL A 542 7.62 -10.02 20.47
CA VAL A 542 6.93 -9.43 21.63
C VAL A 542 5.68 -10.22 21.97
N TRP A 543 5.64 -10.84 23.16
CA TRP A 543 4.48 -11.60 23.62
C TRP A 543 3.37 -10.65 24.09
N VAL A 544 2.30 -10.62 23.30
CA VAL A 544 1.17 -9.73 23.56
C VAL A 544 -0.05 -10.52 24.10
N ASP A 545 -0.88 -9.82 24.87
CA ASP A 545 -2.07 -10.37 25.50
C ASP A 545 -3.07 -10.88 24.43
N PRO A 546 -3.36 -12.19 24.38
CA PRO A 546 -4.28 -12.76 23.43
C PRO A 546 -5.76 -12.39 23.72
N ASP A 547 -6.07 -11.88 24.90
CA ASP A 547 -7.44 -11.51 25.28
C ASP A 547 -7.70 -9.99 25.13
N ALA A 548 -6.68 -9.21 24.76
CA ALA A 548 -6.83 -7.81 24.36
C ALA A 548 -7.21 -7.71 22.88
N TYR A 549 -8.39 -7.14 22.59
CA TYR A 549 -8.91 -6.95 21.23
C TYR A 549 -8.95 -5.47 20.85
N ALA A 550 -8.61 -5.17 19.60
CA ALA A 550 -8.71 -3.81 19.11
C ALA A 550 -10.18 -3.34 19.02
N PRO A 551 -10.49 -2.12 19.49
CA PRO A 551 -11.81 -1.54 19.31
C PRO A 551 -12.17 -1.45 17.83
N GLY A 552 -13.28 -2.05 17.43
CA GLY A 552 -13.71 -2.14 16.04
C GLY A 552 -13.53 -3.53 15.41
N THR A 553 -12.70 -4.41 15.97
CA THR A 553 -12.60 -5.81 15.55
C THR A 553 -13.96 -6.53 15.70
N MET A 554 -14.77 -6.11 16.65
CA MET A 554 -16.17 -6.55 16.81
C MET A 554 -17.13 -5.99 15.76
N ASN A 555 -16.63 -5.17 14.86
CA ASN A 555 -17.49 -4.52 13.89
C ASN A 555 -17.89 -5.52 12.81
N GLN A 556 -18.98 -6.21 13.05
CA GLN A 556 -19.59 -7.20 12.14
C GLN A 556 -19.85 -6.64 10.73
N THR A 557 -19.65 -5.33 10.51
CA THR A 557 -19.76 -4.72 9.17
C THR A 557 -18.61 -5.13 8.23
N MET A 558 -17.50 -5.68 8.73
CA MET A 558 -16.45 -6.21 7.85
C MET A 558 -16.89 -7.51 7.15
N TYR A 559 -17.83 -8.25 7.72
CA TYR A 559 -18.27 -9.56 7.24
C TYR A 559 -19.81 -9.67 7.02
N LYS A 560 -20.53 -8.54 7.00
CA LYS A 560 -21.97 -8.50 6.73
C LYS A 560 -22.26 -7.88 5.37
#